data_8d24af71ebcde4d8bc623b8ff322ec0f
#
_entry.id   8d24af71ebcde4d8bc623b8ff322ec0f
#
_cell.length_a   1.000
_cell.length_b   1.000
_cell.length_c   1.000
_cell.angle_alpha   90.00
_cell.angle_beta   90.00
_cell.angle_gamma   90.00
#
_symmetry.space_group_name_H-M   'P 1'
#
loop_
_entity.id
_entity.type
_entity.pdbx_description
1 polymer ?
#
loop_
_entity_poly.entity_id
_entity_poly.type
_entity_poly.pdbx_seq_one_letter_code
_entity_poly.pdbx_strand_id
1 'polypeptide(L)'
;RDRIRSIPQALAETERVCSSVNVGSTKTGLNMDAVRLMGEIVKKTAEATKENDSLGCAKLVVFCNAPDDNPFMAGAFHGVTEADAIINVGVSGPGVVKVALEKARGENFEVLCETIKKTAFKITRVGQLVAQEASKRLGVPFGIIDLSLAPTPAVGDSVAEILEEIGLERVGAPGTTAALAMLNDQVKKGGVMASSYVGGLSGAFIPVSEDQGMIDAVSLGCLLYTSD
;
A
#
# COMPACT_ATOMS: atom_id res chain seq x y z
N ARG A 1 18.91 6.88 19.04
CA ARG A 1 19.09 5.41 19.22
C ARG A 1 18.13 4.86 20.28
N ASP A 2 17.90 5.58 21.38
CA ASP A 2 17.07 5.08 22.49
C ASP A 2 15.59 4.95 22.12
N ARG A 3 15.04 5.89 21.34
CA ARG A 3 13.64 5.84 20.88
C ARG A 3 13.35 4.60 20.02
N ILE A 4 14.28 4.19 19.17
CA ILE A 4 14.13 2.98 18.33
C ILE A 4 14.10 1.71 19.19
N ARG A 5 14.82 1.69 20.29
CA ARG A 5 14.86 0.53 21.20
C ARG A 5 13.56 0.29 21.96
N SER A 6 12.66 1.28 22.05
CA SER A 6 11.34 1.13 22.66
C SER A 6 10.27 0.57 21.70
N ILE A 7 10.56 0.44 20.40
CA ILE A 7 9.61 -0.04 19.40
C ILE A 7 9.00 -1.41 19.77
N PRO A 8 9.77 -2.44 20.18
CA PRO A 8 9.20 -3.74 20.52
C PRO A 8 8.13 -3.66 21.61
N GLN A 9 8.41 -2.89 22.66
CA GLN A 9 7.46 -2.70 23.76
C GLN A 9 6.22 -1.92 23.28
N ALA A 10 6.41 -0.82 22.57
CA ALA A 10 5.30 0.00 22.05
C ALA A 10 4.35 -0.79 21.14
N LEU A 11 4.90 -1.66 20.29
CA LEU A 11 4.10 -2.49 19.39
C LEU A 11 3.42 -3.67 20.11
N ALA A 12 4.01 -4.16 21.22
CA ALA A 12 3.39 -5.19 22.03
C ALA A 12 2.22 -4.65 22.88
N GLU A 13 2.38 -3.43 23.42
CA GLU A 13 1.39 -2.81 24.32
C GLU A 13 0.24 -2.11 23.59
N THR A 14 0.33 -1.94 22.26
CA THR A 14 -0.67 -1.21 21.47
C THR A 14 -1.22 -2.05 20.34
N GLU A 15 -2.53 -1.96 20.11
CA GLU A 15 -3.20 -2.70 19.04
C GLU A 15 -3.04 -2.02 17.66
N ARG A 16 -3.18 -0.70 17.61
CA ARG A 16 -3.32 0.07 16.35
C ARG A 16 -2.09 0.90 15.98
N VAL A 17 -1.06 0.91 16.82
CA VAL A 17 0.16 1.66 16.53
C VAL A 17 1.05 0.82 15.61
N CYS A 18 1.47 1.43 14.52
CA CYS A 18 2.49 0.89 13.61
C CYS A 18 3.75 1.76 13.68
N SER A 19 4.87 1.23 13.24
CA SER A 19 6.15 1.93 13.23
C SER A 19 6.89 1.70 11.92
N SER A 20 7.54 2.74 11.42
CA SER A 20 8.44 2.66 10.27
C SER A 20 9.77 3.31 10.56
N VAL A 21 10.85 2.75 10.05
CA VAL A 21 12.20 3.27 10.18
C VAL A 21 12.88 3.26 8.83
N ASN A 22 13.41 4.42 8.41
CA ASN A 22 14.19 4.53 7.19
C ASN A 22 15.69 4.41 7.52
N VAL A 23 16.35 3.41 6.95
CA VAL A 23 17.77 3.11 7.23
C VAL A 23 18.74 3.62 6.18
N GLY A 24 18.24 4.27 5.14
CA GLY A 24 19.08 4.84 4.09
C GLY A 24 18.32 5.65 3.06
N SER A 25 19.06 6.35 2.23
CA SER A 25 18.52 7.09 1.10
C SER A 25 19.54 7.16 -0.04
N THR A 26 19.07 7.51 -1.25
CA THR A 26 19.96 7.76 -2.40
C THR A 26 20.94 8.88 -2.15
N LYS A 27 20.61 9.84 -1.26
CA LYS A 27 21.50 10.97 -0.93
C LYS A 27 22.58 10.60 0.09
N THR A 28 22.25 9.79 1.08
CA THR A 28 23.12 9.51 2.24
C THR A 28 23.71 8.10 2.23
N GLY A 29 23.25 7.23 1.32
CA GLY A 29 23.58 5.80 1.33
C GLY A 29 22.92 5.04 2.48
N LEU A 30 23.36 3.81 2.71
CA LEU A 30 22.88 2.94 3.77
C LEU A 30 23.58 3.26 5.09
N ASN A 31 22.81 3.38 6.17
CA ASN A 31 23.33 3.42 7.52
C ASN A 31 23.41 1.99 8.10
N MET A 32 24.57 1.36 7.97
CA MET A 32 24.78 -0.04 8.38
C MET A 32 24.58 -0.27 9.88
N ASP A 33 24.85 0.71 10.72
CA ASP A 33 24.56 0.64 12.16
C ASP A 33 23.04 0.61 12.42
N ALA A 34 22.27 1.40 11.64
CA ALA A 34 20.82 1.37 11.72
C ALA A 34 20.27 0.04 11.19
N VAL A 35 20.80 -0.49 10.09
CA VAL A 35 20.41 -1.81 9.55
C VAL A 35 20.61 -2.90 10.60
N ARG A 36 21.80 -2.96 11.22
CA ARG A 36 22.08 -3.92 12.28
C ARG A 36 21.15 -3.77 13.48
N LEU A 37 20.94 -2.53 13.93
CA LEU A 37 20.04 -2.24 15.04
C LEU A 37 18.60 -2.68 14.73
N MET A 38 18.13 -2.43 13.51
CA MET A 38 16.77 -2.85 13.12
C MET A 38 16.63 -4.36 13.05
N GLY A 39 17.66 -5.10 12.64
CA GLY A 39 17.66 -6.57 12.74
C GLY A 39 17.46 -7.06 14.19
N GLU A 40 18.13 -6.41 15.17
CA GLU A 40 17.93 -6.71 16.59
C GLU A 40 16.49 -6.34 17.05
N ILE A 41 15.97 -5.21 16.60
CA ILE A 41 14.61 -4.73 16.94
C ILE A 41 13.54 -5.65 16.39
N VAL A 42 13.65 -6.09 15.13
CA VAL A 42 12.70 -7.04 14.52
C VAL A 42 12.64 -8.33 15.33
N LYS A 43 13.81 -8.91 15.70
CA LYS A 43 13.86 -10.12 16.53
C LYS A 43 13.21 -9.92 17.90
N LYS A 44 13.49 -8.79 18.56
CA LYS A 44 12.87 -8.46 19.85
C LYS A 44 11.37 -8.22 19.74
N THR A 45 10.90 -7.64 18.62
CA THR A 45 9.47 -7.44 18.37
C THR A 45 8.77 -8.78 18.17
N ALA A 46 9.37 -9.70 17.39
CA ALA A 46 8.85 -11.04 17.25
C ALA A 46 8.72 -11.76 18.60
N GLU A 47 9.75 -11.69 19.43
CA GLU A 47 9.78 -12.31 20.74
C GLU A 47 8.75 -11.67 21.70
N ALA A 48 8.65 -10.33 21.72
CA ALA A 48 7.71 -9.61 22.57
C ALA A 48 6.25 -9.84 22.23
N THR A 49 5.96 -10.28 21.00
CA THR A 49 4.59 -10.52 20.51
C THR A 49 4.34 -11.98 20.11
N LYS A 50 5.19 -12.90 20.55
CA LYS A 50 5.12 -14.32 20.19
C LYS A 50 3.80 -15.00 20.56
N GLU A 51 3.18 -14.58 21.65
CA GLU A 51 1.87 -15.09 22.09
C GLU A 51 0.72 -14.73 21.16
N ASN A 52 0.96 -13.78 20.24
CA ASN A 52 0.03 -13.33 19.21
C ASN A 52 0.68 -13.47 17.83
N ASP A 53 1.21 -14.65 17.52
CA ASP A 53 1.82 -15.03 16.25
C ASP A 53 2.85 -14.02 15.70
N SER A 54 3.55 -13.34 16.61
CA SER A 54 4.52 -12.27 16.29
C SER A 54 3.93 -11.11 15.48
N LEU A 55 2.66 -10.81 15.65
CA LEU A 55 1.91 -9.76 14.92
C LEU A 55 2.57 -8.38 15.02
N GLY A 56 3.37 -8.13 16.07
CA GLY A 56 4.16 -6.90 16.17
C GLY A 56 5.08 -6.68 14.97
N CYS A 57 5.57 -7.73 14.34
CA CYS A 57 6.40 -7.61 13.12
C CYS A 57 5.61 -7.14 11.90
N ALA A 58 4.33 -7.48 11.80
CA ALA A 58 3.45 -6.97 10.75
C ALA A 58 3.14 -5.47 10.89
N LYS A 59 3.39 -4.91 12.08
CA LYS A 59 3.23 -3.48 12.38
C LYS A 59 4.55 -2.69 12.30
N LEU A 60 5.64 -3.31 11.86
CA LEU A 60 6.97 -2.70 11.78
C LEU A 60 7.55 -2.85 10.38
N VAL A 61 7.85 -1.73 9.74
CA VAL A 61 8.52 -1.72 8.42
C VAL A 61 9.87 -1.03 8.51
N VAL A 62 10.87 -1.63 7.90
CA VAL A 62 12.20 -1.05 7.72
C VAL A 62 12.37 -0.67 6.25
N PHE A 63 12.43 0.62 5.99
CA PHE A 63 12.61 1.17 4.65
C PHE A 63 14.06 1.47 4.32
N CYS A 64 14.36 1.39 3.04
CA CYS A 64 15.48 2.08 2.42
C CYS A 64 14.94 3.00 1.33
N ASN A 65 15.33 4.27 1.37
CA ASN A 65 14.91 5.29 0.42
C ASN A 65 13.37 5.48 0.39
N ALA A 66 12.74 5.51 1.58
CA ALA A 66 11.31 5.77 1.69
C ALA A 66 10.96 7.16 1.15
N PRO A 67 9.88 7.30 0.39
CA PRO A 67 9.31 8.60 0.08
C PRO A 67 8.79 9.25 1.37
N ASP A 68 8.93 10.57 1.46
CA ASP A 68 8.16 11.36 2.42
C ASP A 68 6.67 11.19 2.07
N ASP A 69 5.78 11.33 3.01
CA ASP A 69 4.32 11.25 2.78
C ASP A 69 3.82 9.90 2.22
N ASN A 70 4.20 8.82 2.85
CA ASN A 70 3.61 7.52 2.60
C ASN A 70 2.66 7.16 3.74
N PRO A 71 1.31 7.17 3.53
CA PRO A 71 0.34 6.95 4.61
C PRO A 71 0.02 5.47 4.88
N PHE A 72 0.77 4.55 4.31
CA PHE A 72 0.40 3.14 4.25
C PHE A 72 0.68 2.39 5.56
N MET A 73 -0.29 2.29 6.49
CA MET A 73 -0.24 1.53 7.75
C MET A 73 1.18 1.38 8.37
N ALA A 74 1.71 0.14 8.49
CA ALA A 74 3.07 -0.09 8.99
C ALA A 74 4.15 0.50 8.07
N GLY A 75 3.84 0.71 6.79
CA GLY A 75 4.69 1.38 5.82
C GLY A 75 4.56 2.90 5.80
N ALA A 76 3.78 3.50 6.69
CA ALA A 76 3.63 4.96 6.75
C ALA A 76 4.94 5.66 7.07
N PHE A 77 5.19 6.77 6.39
CA PHE A 77 6.35 7.61 6.62
C PHE A 77 5.97 9.09 6.60
N HIS A 78 6.45 9.84 7.59
CA HIS A 78 6.16 11.26 7.76
C HIS A 78 7.38 12.09 7.41
N GLY A 79 7.20 13.10 6.56
CA GLY A 79 8.27 14.00 6.13
C GLY A 79 8.79 14.89 7.25
N VAL A 80 10.07 15.24 7.19
CA VAL A 80 10.74 16.06 8.23
C VAL A 80 10.35 17.54 8.19
N THR A 81 9.70 17.98 7.12
CA THR A 81 9.25 19.36 6.92
C THR A 81 7.78 19.58 7.29
N GLU A 82 7.08 18.52 7.63
CA GLU A 82 5.68 18.54 7.98
C GLU A 82 5.45 18.96 9.44
N ALA A 83 4.19 19.29 9.78
CA ALA A 83 3.79 19.52 11.16
C ALA A 83 3.97 18.27 12.02
N ASP A 84 3.98 18.40 13.36
CA ASP A 84 4.13 17.26 14.29
C ASP A 84 3.07 16.17 14.12
N ALA A 85 1.93 16.51 13.56
CA ALA A 85 0.86 15.58 13.23
C ALA A 85 0.20 15.97 11.89
N ILE A 86 -0.12 14.99 11.08
CA ILE A 86 -0.80 15.16 9.80
C ILE A 86 -1.81 14.02 9.59
N ILE A 87 -2.91 14.30 8.91
CA ILE A 87 -3.88 13.29 8.51
C ILE A 87 -3.65 12.98 7.03
N ASN A 88 -3.26 11.75 6.74
CA ASN A 88 -3.25 11.21 5.39
C ASN A 88 -4.31 10.13 5.26
N VAL A 89 -4.83 9.93 4.05
CA VAL A 89 -5.81 8.88 3.76
C VAL A 89 -5.20 7.89 2.79
N GLY A 90 -4.99 6.66 3.24
CA GLY A 90 -4.69 5.53 2.37
C GLY A 90 -6.00 4.81 2.00
N VAL A 91 -6.23 4.62 0.73
CA VAL A 91 -7.38 3.86 0.24
C VAL A 91 -6.89 2.53 -0.32
N SER A 92 -7.20 1.44 0.38
CA SER A 92 -7.10 0.09 -0.19
C SER A 92 -8.34 -0.14 -1.05
N GLY A 93 -8.15 -0.39 -2.32
CA GLY A 93 -9.27 -0.39 -3.24
C GLY A 93 -9.32 -1.49 -4.30
N PRO A 94 -8.56 -2.63 -4.20
CA PRO A 94 -8.62 -3.66 -5.23
C PRO A 94 -10.03 -4.16 -5.46
N GLY A 95 -10.76 -4.51 -4.41
CA GLY A 95 -12.13 -5.02 -4.51
C GLY A 95 -13.12 -4.06 -5.16
N VAL A 96 -12.98 -2.76 -4.94
CA VAL A 96 -13.86 -1.75 -5.56
C VAL A 96 -13.61 -1.67 -7.06
N VAL A 97 -12.35 -1.71 -7.49
CA VAL A 97 -11.97 -1.70 -8.90
C VAL A 97 -12.42 -2.99 -9.59
N LYS A 98 -12.20 -4.15 -8.95
CA LYS A 98 -12.66 -5.45 -9.43
C LYS A 98 -14.17 -5.45 -9.71
N VAL A 99 -15.00 -5.09 -8.71
CA VAL A 99 -16.46 -5.05 -8.86
C VAL A 99 -16.91 -4.08 -9.95
N ALA A 100 -16.17 -2.99 -10.17
CA ALA A 100 -16.47 -2.08 -11.26
C ALA A 100 -16.17 -2.72 -12.64
N LEU A 101 -15.07 -3.46 -12.75
CA LEU A 101 -14.69 -4.17 -13.99
C LEU A 101 -15.59 -5.37 -14.28
N GLU A 102 -16.04 -6.12 -13.27
CA GLU A 102 -17.03 -7.19 -13.44
C GLU A 102 -18.29 -6.71 -14.16
N LYS A 103 -18.73 -5.48 -13.88
CA LYS A 103 -19.89 -4.87 -14.54
C LYS A 103 -19.61 -4.43 -15.99
N ALA A 104 -18.34 -4.29 -16.33
CA ALA A 104 -17.87 -3.94 -17.68
C ALA A 104 -17.30 -5.15 -18.41
N ARG A 105 -17.52 -6.37 -17.92
CA ARG A 105 -17.00 -7.59 -18.54
C ARG A 105 -17.53 -7.77 -19.96
N GLY A 106 -16.63 -8.01 -20.90
CA GLY A 106 -16.94 -8.16 -22.32
C GLY A 106 -16.99 -6.86 -23.11
N GLU A 107 -16.82 -5.73 -22.46
CA GLU A 107 -16.66 -4.43 -23.11
C GLU A 107 -15.27 -4.28 -23.75
N ASN A 108 -15.13 -3.29 -24.63
CA ASN A 108 -13.85 -3.00 -25.26
C ASN A 108 -12.84 -2.38 -24.26
N PHE A 109 -11.57 -2.39 -24.66
CA PHE A 109 -10.46 -1.93 -23.83
C PHE A 109 -10.59 -0.46 -23.36
N GLU A 110 -11.15 0.41 -24.20
CA GLU A 110 -11.38 1.81 -23.86
C GLU A 110 -12.38 1.96 -22.71
N VAL A 111 -13.46 1.18 -22.72
CA VAL A 111 -14.48 1.16 -21.65
C VAL A 111 -13.87 0.63 -20.35
N LEU A 112 -13.00 -0.38 -20.41
CA LEU A 112 -12.30 -0.87 -19.20
C LEU A 112 -11.39 0.23 -18.60
N CYS A 113 -10.59 0.90 -19.44
CA CYS A 113 -9.75 2.03 -19.00
C CYS A 113 -10.58 3.14 -18.35
N GLU A 114 -11.66 3.57 -18.98
CA GLU A 114 -12.56 4.59 -18.44
C GLU A 114 -13.22 4.15 -17.13
N THR A 115 -13.57 2.88 -17.01
CA THR A 115 -14.17 2.32 -15.77
C THR A 115 -13.20 2.39 -14.62
N ILE A 116 -11.93 2.01 -14.81
CA ILE A 116 -10.87 2.11 -13.79
C ILE A 116 -10.69 3.57 -13.40
N LYS A 117 -10.49 4.46 -14.38
CA LYS A 117 -10.26 5.87 -14.16
C LYS A 117 -11.40 6.54 -13.38
N LYS A 118 -12.65 6.29 -13.76
CA LYS A 118 -13.84 6.81 -13.08
C LYS A 118 -13.99 6.26 -11.66
N THR A 119 -13.62 5.01 -11.44
CA THR A 119 -13.64 4.38 -10.13
C THR A 119 -12.59 5.02 -9.20
N ALA A 120 -11.36 5.17 -9.68
CA ALA A 120 -10.29 5.86 -8.96
C ALA A 120 -10.66 7.31 -8.62
N PHE A 121 -11.27 8.03 -9.58
CA PHE A 121 -11.79 9.38 -9.35
C PHE A 121 -12.79 9.43 -8.19
N LYS A 122 -13.78 8.53 -8.18
CA LYS A 122 -14.80 8.48 -7.12
C LYS A 122 -14.19 8.17 -5.76
N ILE A 123 -13.30 7.19 -5.68
CA ILE A 123 -12.61 6.80 -4.45
C ILE A 123 -11.81 7.99 -3.89
N THR A 124 -11.05 8.67 -4.75
CA THR A 124 -10.26 9.85 -4.36
C THR A 124 -11.15 10.96 -3.79
N ARG A 125 -12.27 11.25 -4.44
CA ARG A 125 -13.21 12.28 -3.94
C ARG A 125 -13.80 11.93 -2.58
N VAL A 126 -14.15 10.67 -2.36
CA VAL A 126 -14.63 10.21 -1.05
C VAL A 126 -13.53 10.33 0.00
N GLY A 127 -12.32 9.87 -0.32
CA GLY A 127 -11.15 9.99 0.57
C GLY A 127 -10.88 11.43 0.98
N GLN A 128 -10.94 12.37 0.03
CA GLN A 128 -10.76 13.80 0.31
C GLN A 128 -11.85 14.36 1.26
N LEU A 129 -13.11 14.01 1.03
CA LEU A 129 -14.21 14.48 1.89
C LEU A 129 -14.05 13.97 3.33
N VAL A 130 -13.69 12.69 3.49
CA VAL A 130 -13.44 12.11 4.81
C VAL A 130 -12.25 12.77 5.49
N ALA A 131 -11.14 12.98 4.76
CA ALA A 131 -9.94 13.61 5.30
C ALA A 131 -10.19 15.05 5.75
N GLN A 132 -10.92 15.84 4.96
CA GLN A 132 -11.27 17.22 5.29
C GLN A 132 -12.15 17.31 6.53
N GLU A 133 -13.13 16.43 6.65
CA GLU A 133 -13.99 16.38 7.84
C GLU A 133 -13.21 15.93 9.09
N ALA A 134 -12.33 14.94 8.95
CA ALA A 134 -11.45 14.52 10.05
C ALA A 134 -10.49 15.64 10.48
N SER A 135 -9.87 16.32 9.52
CA SER A 135 -9.01 17.48 9.77
C SER A 135 -9.72 18.57 10.57
N LYS A 136 -10.95 18.90 10.16
CA LYS A 136 -11.77 19.90 10.84
C LYS A 136 -12.12 19.49 12.29
N ARG A 137 -12.48 18.23 12.51
CA ARG A 137 -12.87 17.73 13.85
C ARG A 137 -11.68 17.63 14.80
N LEU A 138 -10.53 17.23 14.30
CA LEU A 138 -9.36 16.96 15.12
C LEU A 138 -8.42 18.16 15.25
N GLY A 139 -8.60 19.21 14.44
CA GLY A 139 -7.68 20.35 14.40
C GLY A 139 -6.28 20.01 13.88
N VAL A 140 -6.16 18.92 13.09
CA VAL A 140 -4.91 18.43 12.53
C VAL A 140 -4.91 18.66 11.01
N PRO A 141 -3.81 19.16 10.40
CA PRO A 141 -3.75 19.40 8.96
C PRO A 141 -4.03 18.14 8.15
N PHE A 142 -4.70 18.31 7.01
CA PHE A 142 -4.83 17.27 6.00
C PHE A 142 -3.65 17.36 5.03
N GLY A 143 -3.01 16.23 4.77
CA GLY A 143 -1.90 16.07 3.83
C GLY A 143 -2.35 15.50 2.50
N ILE A 144 -2.20 14.19 2.30
CA ILE A 144 -2.44 13.54 1.01
C ILE A 144 -3.45 12.39 1.07
N ILE A 145 -3.89 12.00 -0.12
CA ILE A 145 -4.63 10.77 -0.39
C ILE A 145 -3.73 9.85 -1.21
N ASP A 146 -3.49 8.66 -0.69
CA ASP A 146 -2.80 7.59 -1.42
C ASP A 146 -3.83 6.58 -1.94
N LEU A 147 -3.81 6.38 -3.25
CA LEU A 147 -4.68 5.44 -3.98
C LEU A 147 -3.97 4.11 -4.24
N SER A 148 -3.13 3.66 -3.35
CA SER A 148 -2.48 2.37 -3.52
C SER A 148 -3.52 1.25 -3.53
N LEU A 149 -3.52 0.48 -4.62
CA LEU A 149 -4.28 -0.75 -4.71
C LEU A 149 -3.46 -1.83 -3.98
N ALA A 150 -3.55 -1.82 -2.65
CA ALA A 150 -2.88 -2.78 -1.82
C ALA A 150 -3.86 -3.89 -1.44
N PRO A 151 -3.58 -5.12 -1.86
CA PRO A 151 -4.45 -6.25 -1.57
C PRO A 151 -4.33 -6.71 -0.13
N THR A 152 -5.29 -7.53 0.27
CA THR A 152 -5.23 -8.36 1.47
C THR A 152 -5.54 -9.81 1.09
N PRO A 153 -5.23 -10.80 1.93
CA PRO A 153 -5.61 -12.19 1.68
C PRO A 153 -7.13 -12.44 1.71
N ALA A 154 -7.93 -11.40 1.95
CA ALA A 154 -9.39 -11.52 1.95
C ALA A 154 -9.93 -11.78 0.55
N VAL A 155 -10.96 -12.62 0.46
CA VAL A 155 -11.63 -12.93 -0.80
C VAL A 155 -12.17 -11.66 -1.44
N GLY A 156 -11.81 -11.43 -2.70
CA GLY A 156 -12.27 -10.28 -3.48
C GLY A 156 -11.42 -9.02 -3.33
N ASP A 157 -10.32 -9.06 -2.56
CA ASP A 157 -9.40 -7.94 -2.38
C ASP A 157 -8.03 -8.25 -2.99
N SER A 158 -8.01 -8.60 -4.28
CA SER A 158 -6.83 -9.05 -5.02
C SER A 158 -6.56 -8.18 -6.25
N VAL A 159 -5.31 -7.77 -6.43
CA VAL A 159 -4.85 -7.10 -7.66
C VAL A 159 -4.77 -8.12 -8.81
N ALA A 160 -4.41 -9.37 -8.53
CA ALA A 160 -4.43 -10.43 -9.54
C ALA A 160 -5.80 -10.57 -10.18
N GLU A 161 -6.87 -10.59 -9.38
CA GLU A 161 -8.24 -10.67 -9.88
C GLU A 161 -8.63 -9.45 -10.74
N ILE A 162 -8.12 -8.25 -10.44
CA ILE A 162 -8.30 -7.06 -11.31
C ILE A 162 -7.69 -7.31 -12.69
N LEU A 163 -6.46 -7.82 -12.72
CA LEU A 163 -5.75 -8.09 -13.97
C LEU A 163 -6.46 -9.17 -14.81
N GLU A 164 -7.02 -10.17 -14.16
CA GLU A 164 -7.83 -11.20 -14.81
C GLU A 164 -9.16 -10.64 -15.35
N GLU A 165 -9.83 -9.74 -14.63
CA GLU A 165 -11.03 -9.05 -15.15
C GLU A 165 -10.71 -8.12 -16.34
N ILE A 166 -9.49 -7.61 -16.47
CA ILE A 166 -9.04 -6.86 -17.66
C ILE A 166 -8.94 -7.75 -18.90
N GLY A 167 -8.85 -9.07 -18.72
CA GLY A 167 -8.85 -10.05 -19.80
C GLY A 167 -7.66 -11.00 -19.82
N LEU A 168 -6.83 -11.04 -18.78
CA LEU A 168 -5.82 -12.07 -18.66
C LEU A 168 -6.48 -13.41 -18.30
N GLU A 169 -6.00 -14.48 -18.89
CA GLU A 169 -6.41 -15.82 -18.50
C GLU A 169 -6.03 -16.11 -17.04
N ARG A 170 -4.83 -15.69 -16.66
CA ARG A 170 -4.32 -15.72 -15.30
C ARG A 170 -3.16 -14.74 -15.12
N VAL A 171 -3.02 -14.20 -13.94
CA VAL A 171 -1.84 -13.38 -13.60
C VAL A 171 -0.56 -14.20 -13.75
N GLY A 172 0.48 -13.61 -14.35
CA GLY A 172 1.70 -14.30 -14.77
C GLY A 172 1.68 -14.74 -16.24
N ALA A 173 0.52 -14.79 -16.90
CA ALA A 173 0.41 -15.02 -18.33
C ALA A 173 0.99 -13.84 -19.15
N PRO A 174 1.35 -14.07 -20.42
CA PRO A 174 1.75 -12.97 -21.31
C PRO A 174 0.73 -11.83 -21.32
N GLY A 175 1.20 -10.61 -21.14
CA GLY A 175 0.34 -9.43 -21.02
C GLY A 175 0.17 -8.89 -19.58
N THR A 176 0.55 -9.63 -18.55
CA THR A 176 0.41 -9.22 -17.15
C THR A 176 1.07 -7.86 -16.88
N THR A 177 2.31 -7.65 -17.33
CA THR A 177 3.01 -6.38 -17.16
C THR A 177 2.32 -5.22 -17.88
N ALA A 178 1.80 -5.47 -19.08
CA ALA A 178 1.08 -4.46 -19.83
C ALA A 178 -0.26 -4.08 -19.16
N ALA A 179 -1.00 -5.07 -18.67
CA ALA A 179 -2.24 -4.85 -17.92
C ALA A 179 -1.98 -4.08 -16.62
N LEU A 180 -0.91 -4.41 -15.91
CA LEU A 180 -0.48 -3.71 -14.70
C LEU A 180 -0.10 -2.25 -14.99
N ALA A 181 0.66 -2.01 -16.06
CA ALA A 181 1.02 -0.66 -16.48
C ALA A 181 -0.21 0.17 -16.82
N MET A 182 -1.17 -0.41 -17.54
CA MET A 182 -2.44 0.23 -17.84
C MET A 182 -3.25 0.53 -16.59
N LEU A 183 -3.38 -0.43 -15.67
CA LEU A 183 -4.07 -0.26 -14.39
C LEU A 183 -3.50 0.94 -13.63
N ASN A 184 -2.17 0.98 -13.45
CA ASN A 184 -1.48 2.06 -12.77
C ASN A 184 -1.71 3.43 -13.44
N ASP A 185 -1.65 3.48 -14.77
CA ASP A 185 -1.89 4.70 -15.56
C ASP A 185 -3.30 5.23 -15.33
N GLN A 186 -4.32 4.38 -15.39
CA GLN A 186 -5.71 4.80 -15.21
C GLN A 186 -6.01 5.21 -13.76
N VAL A 187 -5.46 4.50 -12.77
CA VAL A 187 -5.60 4.88 -11.35
C VAL A 187 -4.99 6.26 -11.09
N LYS A 188 -3.78 6.51 -11.59
CA LYS A 188 -3.12 7.81 -11.45
C LYS A 188 -3.89 8.94 -12.14
N LYS A 189 -4.36 8.70 -13.36
CA LYS A 189 -5.19 9.68 -14.10
C LYS A 189 -6.47 10.01 -13.35
N GLY A 190 -7.17 9.00 -12.83
CA GLY A 190 -8.39 9.20 -12.06
C GLY A 190 -8.14 10.00 -10.77
N GLY A 191 -7.06 9.68 -10.07
CA GLY A 191 -6.65 10.38 -8.85
C GLY A 191 -6.34 11.85 -9.08
N VAL A 192 -5.44 12.14 -10.00
CA VAL A 192 -5.02 13.53 -10.33
C VAL A 192 -6.19 14.39 -10.82
N MET A 193 -7.10 13.81 -11.57
CA MET A 193 -8.32 14.55 -12.01
C MET A 193 -9.29 14.84 -10.86
N ALA A 194 -9.26 14.05 -9.79
CA ALA A 194 -10.17 14.18 -8.66
C ALA A 194 -9.68 15.16 -7.59
N SER A 195 -8.37 15.26 -7.37
CA SER A 195 -7.79 16.02 -6.26
C SER A 195 -6.34 16.42 -6.55
N SER A 196 -5.96 17.60 -6.07
CA SER A 196 -4.56 18.05 -6.02
C SER A 196 -3.79 17.48 -4.81
N TYR A 197 -4.46 16.76 -3.94
CA TYR A 197 -3.89 16.16 -2.72
C TYR A 197 -3.47 14.70 -2.92
N VAL A 198 -3.40 14.21 -4.13
CA VAL A 198 -2.93 12.83 -4.40
C VAL A 198 -1.41 12.76 -4.25
N GLY A 199 -0.95 11.79 -3.48
CA GLY A 199 0.47 11.58 -3.21
C GLY A 199 0.76 10.13 -2.82
N GLY A 200 1.90 9.90 -2.17
CA GLY A 200 2.36 8.57 -1.77
C GLY A 200 2.69 7.69 -2.97
N LEU A 201 2.40 6.41 -2.87
CA LEU A 201 2.69 5.43 -3.93
C LEU A 201 1.65 5.47 -5.06
N SER A 202 0.38 5.66 -4.74
CA SER A 202 -0.75 5.79 -5.67
C SER A 202 -0.68 4.87 -6.89
N GLY A 203 -0.59 3.57 -6.66
CA GLY A 203 -0.49 2.55 -7.70
C GLY A 203 -0.77 1.15 -7.16
N ALA A 204 -0.74 0.15 -8.02
CA ALA A 204 -0.86 -1.23 -7.57
C ALA A 204 0.37 -1.62 -6.75
N PHE A 205 0.12 -2.20 -5.60
CA PHE A 205 1.11 -2.81 -4.72
C PHE A 205 0.90 -4.32 -4.76
N ILE A 206 1.95 -5.10 -5.04
CA ILE A 206 1.81 -6.53 -5.33
C ILE A 206 2.74 -7.35 -4.43
N PRO A 207 2.50 -7.40 -3.12
CA PRO A 207 3.16 -8.38 -2.28
C PRO A 207 2.53 -9.75 -2.52
N VAL A 208 3.29 -10.68 -3.05
CA VAL A 208 2.78 -12.02 -3.39
C VAL A 208 2.15 -12.71 -2.18
N SER A 209 2.69 -12.51 -0.98
CA SER A 209 2.18 -13.12 0.27
C SER A 209 0.90 -12.49 0.80
N GLU A 210 0.45 -11.37 0.27
CA GLU A 210 -0.69 -10.60 0.77
C GLU A 210 -1.85 -10.51 -0.24
N ASP A 211 -1.72 -11.17 -1.39
CA ASP A 211 -2.72 -11.21 -2.45
C ASP A 211 -3.07 -12.66 -2.77
N GLN A 212 -4.30 -13.06 -2.50
CA GLN A 212 -4.72 -14.46 -2.68
C GLN A 212 -4.55 -14.93 -4.12
N GLY A 213 -4.88 -14.11 -5.10
CA GLY A 213 -4.70 -14.47 -6.51
C GLY A 213 -3.23 -14.62 -6.91
N MET A 214 -2.33 -13.81 -6.32
CA MET A 214 -0.89 -13.97 -6.52
C MET A 214 -0.36 -15.24 -5.86
N ILE A 215 -0.80 -15.56 -4.64
CA ILE A 215 -0.47 -16.81 -3.94
C ILE A 215 -0.86 -18.02 -4.80
N ASP A 216 -2.07 -18.02 -5.33
CA ASP A 216 -2.58 -19.09 -6.18
C ASP A 216 -1.77 -19.21 -7.49
N ALA A 217 -1.42 -18.08 -8.11
CA ALA A 217 -0.62 -18.06 -9.33
C ALA A 217 0.80 -18.60 -9.11
N VAL A 218 1.43 -18.31 -7.97
CA VAL A 218 2.73 -18.91 -7.59
C VAL A 218 2.58 -20.41 -7.37
N SER A 219 1.55 -20.84 -6.67
CA SER A 219 1.30 -22.26 -6.39
C SER A 219 1.09 -23.08 -7.66
N LEU A 220 0.57 -22.46 -8.70
CA LEU A 220 0.36 -23.06 -10.03
C LEU A 220 1.58 -22.90 -10.96
N GLY A 221 2.63 -22.21 -10.53
CA GLY A 221 3.82 -21.97 -11.34
C GLY A 221 3.63 -20.92 -12.44
N CYS A 222 2.57 -20.12 -12.37
CA CYS A 222 2.33 -19.00 -13.30
C CYS A 222 3.19 -17.77 -12.98
N LEU A 223 3.56 -17.61 -11.71
CA LEU A 223 4.51 -16.61 -11.22
C LEU A 223 5.69 -17.29 -10.55
N LEU A 224 6.89 -16.77 -10.80
CA LEU A 224 8.09 -17.19 -10.07
C LEU A 224 8.25 -16.27 -8.85
N TYR A 225 8.29 -16.85 -7.66
CA TYR A 225 8.44 -16.12 -6.40
C TYR A 225 9.73 -15.29 -6.32
N THR A 226 10.73 -15.64 -7.10
CA THR A 226 12.06 -15.00 -7.15
C THR A 226 12.27 -14.14 -8.38
N SER A 227 11.26 -13.92 -9.21
CA SER A 227 11.38 -12.99 -10.34
C SER A 227 11.25 -11.56 -9.81
N ASP A 228 12.35 -10.83 -9.86
CA ASP A 228 12.41 -9.39 -9.56
C ASP A 228 11.62 -8.55 -10.60
#